data_20eed32a0838c7dc575b4e7f1e14751e
#
_entry.id   20eed32a0838c7dc575b4e7f1e14751e
#
_cell.length_a   1.000
_cell.length_b   1.000
_cell.length_c   1.000
_cell.angle_alpha   90.00
_cell.angle_beta   90.00
_cell.angle_gamma   90.00
#
_symmetry.space_group_name_H-M   'P 1'
#
loop_
_entity.id
_entity.type
_entity.pdbx_description
1 polymer ?
#
loop_
_entity_poly.entity_id
_entity_poly.type
_entity_poly.pdbx_seq_one_letter_code
_entity_poly.pdbx_strand_id
1 'polypeptide(L)'
;GVVEISVSTRPDCVSAEYLDIMRDIRAMTGIQMNVELGLQTANYHTLQMIDRGHGLAEFIDAVLRIKRYTGISICTHVILNLPGDTAADAKETARILTALGVDIVKLHSLYIARNTRLCDWYENGKITVCSKEEYFERVITFLEQIPETVAVERMFSRIPEKDAVFCNWGCSWWRLRDELLQKMEEEGRYQGKCCDYLNGAALCLLKSE
;
A
#
# COMPACT_ATOMS: atom_id res chain seq x y z
N GLY A 1 2.28 7.36 27.70
CA GLY A 1 3.55 7.65 27.04
C GLY A 1 3.46 7.31 25.55
N VAL A 2 4.46 7.68 24.77
CA VAL A 2 4.59 7.30 23.36
C VAL A 2 4.99 5.83 23.31
N VAL A 3 4.32 5.04 22.48
CA VAL A 3 4.57 3.59 22.31
C VAL A 3 5.15 3.26 20.94
N GLU A 4 4.88 4.12 19.95
CA GLU A 4 5.33 3.96 18.57
C GLU A 4 5.63 5.32 17.92
N ILE A 5 6.63 5.34 17.04
CA ILE A 5 6.93 6.47 16.16
C ILE A 5 6.92 5.94 14.72
N SER A 6 6.02 6.49 13.90
CA SER A 6 5.95 6.23 12.46
C SER A 6 6.50 7.42 11.68
N VAL A 7 7.42 7.15 10.76
CA VAL A 7 8.02 8.16 9.88
C VAL A 7 7.64 7.88 8.43
N SER A 8 6.80 8.75 7.87
CA SER A 8 6.40 8.65 6.46
C SER A 8 7.42 9.33 5.56
N THR A 9 7.93 8.62 4.56
CA THR A 9 8.95 9.14 3.66
C THR A 9 8.86 8.54 2.25
N ARG A 10 9.63 9.12 1.32
CA ARG A 10 9.86 8.53 0.01
C ARG A 10 10.96 7.47 0.10
N PRO A 11 10.92 6.41 -0.73
CA PRO A 11 11.95 5.37 -0.74
C PRO A 11 13.38 5.90 -0.97
N ASP A 12 13.53 6.87 -1.86
CA ASP A 12 14.82 7.50 -2.18
C ASP A 12 15.36 8.45 -1.08
N CYS A 13 14.57 8.70 -0.03
CA CYS A 13 14.97 9.55 1.10
C CYS A 13 15.38 8.77 2.36
N VAL A 14 15.33 7.44 2.35
CA VAL A 14 15.74 6.61 3.49
C VAL A 14 17.26 6.48 3.51
N SER A 15 17.94 7.20 4.38
CA SER A 15 19.39 7.10 4.56
C SER A 15 19.75 6.10 5.68
N ALA A 16 20.96 5.56 5.63
CA ALA A 16 21.49 4.72 6.71
C ALA A 16 21.59 5.51 8.02
N GLU A 17 21.95 6.79 7.96
CA GLU A 17 22.04 7.68 9.12
C GLU A 17 20.70 7.81 9.85
N TYR A 18 19.58 7.96 9.14
CA TYR A 18 18.25 8.01 9.76
C TYR A 18 17.89 6.67 10.40
N LEU A 19 18.24 5.57 9.76
CA LEU A 19 17.99 4.24 10.31
C LEU A 19 18.84 3.96 11.56
N ASP A 20 20.08 4.43 11.61
CA ASP A 20 20.94 4.38 12.81
C ASP A 20 20.30 5.14 13.98
N ILE A 21 19.81 6.38 13.73
CA ILE A 21 19.11 7.17 14.74
C ILE A 21 17.85 6.44 15.24
N MET A 22 17.03 5.89 14.35
CA MET A 22 15.83 5.14 14.74
C MET A 22 16.16 3.91 15.57
N ARG A 23 17.21 3.15 15.20
CA ARG A 23 17.71 2.01 15.97
C ARG A 23 18.12 2.46 17.38
N ASP A 24 18.87 3.54 17.48
CA ASP A 24 19.41 4.02 18.76
C ASP A 24 18.30 4.55 19.67
N ILE A 25 17.32 5.28 19.14
CA ILE A 25 16.13 5.71 19.90
C ILE A 25 15.38 4.48 20.42
N ARG A 26 15.14 3.47 19.56
CA ARG A 26 14.47 2.24 19.98
C ARG A 26 15.23 1.51 21.07
N ALA A 27 16.55 1.39 20.95
CA ALA A 27 17.39 0.74 21.95
C ALA A 27 17.35 1.45 23.31
N MET A 28 17.31 2.79 23.32
CA MET A 28 17.29 3.60 24.53
C MET A 28 15.91 3.66 25.20
N THR A 29 14.83 3.57 24.44
CA THR A 29 13.48 3.90 24.94
C THR A 29 12.51 2.71 24.92
N GLY A 30 12.78 1.68 24.13
CA GLY A 30 11.84 0.57 23.87
C GLY A 30 10.67 0.94 22.95
N ILE A 31 10.62 2.18 22.44
CA ILE A 31 9.56 2.64 21.54
C ILE A 31 9.67 1.89 20.21
N GLN A 32 8.52 1.46 19.68
CA GLN A 32 8.46 0.84 18.36
C GLN A 32 8.74 1.87 17.26
N MET A 33 9.49 1.45 16.24
CA MET A 33 9.83 2.29 15.10
C MET A 33 9.19 1.73 13.83
N ASN A 34 8.53 2.57 13.06
CA ASN A 34 7.90 2.21 11.81
C ASN A 34 8.30 3.20 10.71
N VAL A 35 8.71 2.68 9.55
CA VAL A 35 8.96 3.49 8.35
C VAL A 35 7.84 3.27 7.35
N GLU A 36 7.11 4.33 7.05
CA GLU A 36 6.04 4.31 6.06
C GLU A 36 6.57 4.73 4.69
N LEU A 37 6.60 3.81 3.75
CA LEU A 37 7.12 4.01 2.39
C LEU A 37 6.00 4.14 1.37
N GLY A 38 6.02 5.21 0.59
CA GLY A 38 5.06 5.43 -0.50
C GLY A 38 5.50 4.74 -1.79
N LEU A 39 5.14 3.46 -2.02
CA LEU A 39 5.31 2.80 -3.30
C LEU A 39 4.30 3.31 -4.33
N GLN A 40 3.04 3.38 -3.95
CA GLN A 40 1.84 3.70 -4.71
C GLN A 40 1.39 2.56 -5.63
N THR A 41 2.22 2.11 -6.56
CA THR A 41 2.01 0.98 -7.48
C THR A 41 3.37 0.41 -7.90
N ALA A 42 3.39 -0.84 -8.33
CA ALA A 42 4.55 -1.44 -8.98
C ALA A 42 4.64 -1.11 -10.48
N ASN A 43 3.58 -0.54 -11.07
CA ASN A 43 3.53 -0.21 -12.48
C ASN A 43 4.42 0.98 -12.80
N TYR A 44 5.54 0.72 -13.49
CA TYR A 44 6.51 1.74 -13.86
C TYR A 44 5.91 2.88 -14.71
N HIS A 45 5.02 2.56 -15.65
CA HIS A 45 4.41 3.57 -16.53
C HIS A 45 3.48 4.49 -15.73
N THR A 46 2.74 3.94 -14.79
CA THR A 46 1.89 4.73 -13.89
C THR A 46 2.73 5.62 -12.97
N LEU A 47 3.82 5.10 -12.39
CA LEU A 47 4.74 5.92 -11.58
C LEU A 47 5.32 7.11 -12.37
N GLN A 48 5.68 6.89 -13.63
CA GLN A 48 6.14 7.97 -14.51
C GLN A 48 5.01 8.97 -14.82
N MET A 49 3.81 8.48 -15.14
CA MET A 49 2.67 9.34 -15.47
C MET A 49 2.29 10.28 -14.33
N ILE A 50 2.31 9.78 -13.08
CA ILE A 50 2.01 10.59 -11.89
C ILE A 50 3.21 11.41 -11.37
N ASP A 51 4.32 11.37 -12.07
CA ASP A 51 5.55 12.12 -11.75
C ASP A 51 6.06 11.82 -10.33
N ARG A 52 6.09 10.52 -9.96
CA ARG A 52 6.37 10.08 -8.59
C ARG A 52 7.77 10.43 -8.11
N GLY A 53 8.74 10.56 -9.03
CA GLY A 53 10.12 10.92 -8.75
C GLY A 53 10.97 9.80 -8.15
N HIS A 54 10.43 8.57 -8.05
CA HIS A 54 11.15 7.33 -7.75
C HIS A 54 10.43 6.16 -8.43
N GLY A 55 11.14 5.08 -8.67
CA GLY A 55 10.59 3.86 -9.24
C GLY A 55 10.55 2.69 -8.24
N LEU A 56 10.28 1.51 -8.77
CA LEU A 56 10.26 0.27 -8.01
C LEU A 56 11.65 -0.11 -7.48
N ALA A 57 12.72 0.19 -8.23
CA ALA A 57 14.09 -0.11 -7.83
C ALA A 57 14.49 0.61 -6.53
N GLU A 58 14.17 1.91 -6.41
CA GLU A 58 14.41 2.69 -5.20
C GLU A 58 13.60 2.17 -4.01
N PHE A 59 12.36 1.71 -4.26
CA PHE A 59 11.53 1.11 -3.22
C PHE A 59 12.15 -0.21 -2.72
N ILE A 60 12.55 -1.11 -3.62
CA ILE A 60 13.20 -2.38 -3.27
C ILE A 60 14.46 -2.12 -2.46
N ASP A 61 15.33 -1.20 -2.91
CA ASP A 61 16.57 -0.85 -2.21
C ASP A 61 16.28 -0.30 -0.80
N ALA A 62 15.28 0.57 -0.64
CA ALA A 62 14.88 1.09 0.66
C ALA A 62 14.40 -0.02 1.60
N VAL A 63 13.53 -0.92 1.14
CA VAL A 63 13.05 -2.06 1.94
C VAL A 63 14.21 -2.95 2.38
N LEU A 64 15.11 -3.31 1.46
CA LEU A 64 16.27 -4.15 1.78
C LEU A 64 17.23 -3.44 2.75
N ARG A 65 17.35 -2.13 2.66
CA ARG A 65 18.15 -1.32 3.58
C ARG A 65 17.57 -1.31 4.98
N ILE A 66 16.24 -1.07 5.11
CA ILE A 66 15.54 -1.07 6.40
C ILE A 66 15.63 -2.45 7.07
N LYS A 67 15.48 -3.52 6.31
CA LYS A 67 15.54 -4.90 6.82
C LYS A 67 16.89 -5.30 7.42
N ARG A 68 17.95 -4.54 7.20
CA ARG A 68 19.23 -4.71 7.91
C ARG A 68 19.17 -4.24 9.36
N TYR A 69 18.13 -3.49 9.73
CA TYR A 69 17.93 -2.94 11.08
C TYR A 69 16.82 -3.70 11.80
N THR A 70 17.20 -4.49 12.80
CA THR A 70 16.24 -5.28 13.58
C THR A 70 15.27 -4.40 14.35
N GLY A 71 13.98 -4.69 14.24
CA GLY A 71 12.93 -4.03 15.03
C GLY A 71 12.46 -2.69 14.47
N ILE A 72 12.74 -2.39 13.19
CA ILE A 72 12.09 -1.33 12.45
C ILE A 72 11.07 -1.98 11.52
N SER A 73 9.79 -1.69 11.70
CA SER A 73 8.70 -2.18 10.86
C SER A 73 8.58 -1.38 9.56
N ILE A 74 8.09 -2.01 8.50
CA ILE A 74 7.89 -1.39 7.19
C ILE A 74 6.40 -1.37 6.88
N CYS A 75 5.83 -0.17 6.78
CA CYS A 75 4.49 0.06 6.28
C CYS A 75 4.54 0.58 4.84
N THR A 76 3.82 -0.04 3.91
CA THR A 76 3.82 0.38 2.51
C THR A 76 2.49 1.00 2.13
N HIS A 77 2.53 2.22 1.57
CA HIS A 77 1.37 2.89 1.00
C HIS A 77 1.18 2.50 -0.46
N VAL A 78 -0.05 2.08 -0.80
CA VAL A 78 -0.46 1.66 -2.14
C VAL A 78 -1.76 2.34 -2.52
N ILE A 79 -1.88 2.77 -3.78
CA ILE A 79 -3.11 3.33 -4.37
C ILE A 79 -3.58 2.37 -5.47
N LEU A 80 -4.70 1.68 -5.27
CA LEU A 80 -5.12 0.59 -6.15
C LEU A 80 -5.95 1.03 -7.36
N ASN A 81 -6.26 2.30 -7.49
CA ASN A 81 -7.03 2.85 -8.62
C ASN A 81 -6.36 4.06 -9.26
N LEU A 82 -5.05 4.04 -9.37
CA LEU A 82 -4.35 5.02 -10.20
C LEU A 82 -4.78 4.86 -11.67
N PRO A 83 -4.90 5.97 -12.42
CA PRO A 83 -5.22 5.93 -13.83
C PRO A 83 -4.21 5.07 -14.60
N GLY A 84 -4.69 4.16 -15.43
CA GLY A 84 -3.84 3.22 -16.19
C GLY A 84 -3.54 1.90 -15.50
N ASP A 85 -3.70 1.80 -14.17
CA ASP A 85 -3.55 0.53 -13.46
C ASP A 85 -4.77 -0.39 -13.62
N THR A 86 -4.52 -1.68 -13.48
CA THR A 86 -5.50 -2.77 -13.60
C THR A 86 -5.47 -3.69 -12.37
N ALA A 87 -6.33 -4.69 -12.33
CA ALA A 87 -6.27 -5.75 -11.30
C ALA A 87 -4.96 -6.56 -11.39
N ALA A 88 -4.35 -6.68 -12.58
CA ALA A 88 -3.04 -7.32 -12.74
C ALA A 88 -1.94 -6.54 -12.03
N ASP A 89 -1.95 -5.20 -12.11
CA ASP A 89 -0.99 -4.33 -11.42
C ASP A 89 -1.18 -4.40 -9.90
N ALA A 90 -2.43 -4.47 -9.43
CA ALA A 90 -2.74 -4.68 -8.02
C ALA A 90 -2.18 -6.02 -7.51
N LYS A 91 -2.39 -7.10 -8.28
CA LYS A 91 -1.86 -8.43 -7.99
C LYS A 91 -0.33 -8.43 -7.94
N GLU A 92 0.32 -7.85 -8.93
CA GLU A 92 1.79 -7.79 -9.01
C GLU A 92 2.38 -6.96 -7.87
N THR A 93 1.76 -5.82 -7.55
CA THR A 93 2.16 -4.99 -6.40
C THR A 93 2.09 -5.80 -5.10
N ALA A 94 0.99 -6.53 -4.85
CA ALA A 94 0.84 -7.36 -3.65
C ALA A 94 1.93 -8.44 -3.58
N ARG A 95 2.23 -9.11 -4.68
CA ARG A 95 3.27 -10.15 -4.78
C ARG A 95 4.66 -9.61 -4.47
N ILE A 96 5.01 -8.44 -4.99
CA ILE A 96 6.29 -7.78 -4.70
C ILE A 96 6.39 -7.47 -3.20
N LEU A 97 5.34 -6.93 -2.59
CA LEU A 97 5.32 -6.63 -1.16
C LEU A 97 5.45 -7.89 -0.30
N THR A 98 4.77 -8.96 -0.70
CA THR A 98 4.86 -10.28 -0.07
C THR A 98 6.29 -10.84 -0.18
N ALA A 99 6.88 -10.81 -1.38
CA ALA A 99 8.25 -11.27 -1.61
C ALA A 99 9.29 -10.47 -0.81
N LEU A 100 9.07 -9.18 -0.65
CA LEU A 100 9.92 -8.30 0.17
C LEU A 100 9.65 -8.46 1.67
N GLY A 101 8.55 -9.10 2.07
CA GLY A 101 8.19 -9.34 3.46
C GLY A 101 7.95 -8.04 4.23
N VAL A 102 7.13 -7.13 3.70
CA VAL A 102 6.70 -5.93 4.44
C VAL A 102 5.79 -6.32 5.60
N ASP A 103 5.75 -5.50 6.64
CA ASP A 103 5.00 -5.83 7.86
C ASP A 103 3.57 -5.31 7.82
N ILE A 104 3.36 -4.16 7.18
CA ILE A 104 2.08 -3.44 7.16
C ILE A 104 1.83 -2.93 5.75
N VAL A 105 0.58 -2.97 5.30
CA VAL A 105 0.11 -2.29 4.10
C VAL A 105 -0.97 -1.28 4.44
N LYS A 106 -0.90 -0.11 3.82
CA LYS A 106 -1.87 0.98 3.94
C LYS A 106 -2.43 1.30 2.56
N LEU A 107 -3.63 0.78 2.29
CA LEU A 107 -4.26 0.96 0.99
C LEU A 107 -5.01 2.30 0.94
N HIS A 108 -4.96 2.92 -0.22
CA HIS A 108 -5.66 4.15 -0.50
C HIS A 108 -6.49 3.99 -1.78
N SER A 109 -7.72 4.47 -1.75
CA SER A 109 -8.43 4.86 -2.96
C SER A 109 -7.85 6.20 -3.44
N LEU A 110 -7.73 6.38 -4.75
CA LEU A 110 -7.33 7.67 -5.31
C LEU A 110 -8.34 8.74 -4.89
N TYR A 111 -7.83 9.87 -4.45
CA TYR A 111 -8.59 11.12 -4.42
C TYR A 111 -7.93 12.14 -5.36
N ILE A 112 -8.72 13.02 -5.91
CA ILE A 112 -8.23 14.07 -6.81
C ILE A 112 -8.44 15.41 -6.12
N ALA A 113 -7.34 15.97 -5.63
CA ALA A 113 -7.37 17.26 -4.95
C ALA A 113 -7.61 18.40 -5.95
N ARG A 114 -8.33 19.44 -5.50
CA ARG A 114 -8.56 20.66 -6.29
C ARG A 114 -7.24 21.37 -6.58
N ASN A 115 -7.20 22.10 -7.68
CA ASN A 115 -6.04 22.90 -8.10
C ASN A 115 -4.75 22.07 -8.28
N THR A 116 -4.88 20.85 -8.77
CA THR A 116 -3.76 19.98 -9.12
C THR A 116 -3.78 19.63 -10.60
N ARG A 117 -2.64 19.28 -11.17
CA ARG A 117 -2.54 18.77 -12.56
C ARG A 117 -3.43 17.55 -12.79
N LEU A 118 -3.60 16.70 -11.78
CA LEU A 118 -4.49 15.55 -11.87
C LEU A 118 -5.97 15.97 -11.95
N CYS A 119 -6.36 17.05 -11.25
CA CYS A 119 -7.68 17.66 -11.37
C CYS A 119 -7.94 18.15 -12.78
N ASP A 120 -6.98 18.89 -13.38
CA ASP A 120 -7.10 19.36 -14.76
C ASP A 120 -7.25 18.21 -15.75
N TRP A 121 -6.53 17.11 -15.55
CA TRP A 121 -6.65 15.93 -16.41
C TRP A 121 -7.99 15.23 -16.27
N TYR A 122 -8.51 15.13 -15.05
CA TYR A 122 -9.80 14.53 -14.76
C TYR A 122 -10.96 15.35 -15.37
N GLU A 123 -10.97 16.67 -15.13
CA GLU A 123 -12.00 17.59 -15.64
C GLU A 123 -12.00 17.70 -17.17
N ASN A 124 -10.82 17.56 -17.81
CA ASN A 124 -10.70 17.56 -19.28
C ASN A 124 -10.85 16.15 -19.90
N GLY A 125 -11.24 15.13 -19.13
CA GLY A 125 -11.46 13.77 -19.61
C GLY A 125 -10.20 13.05 -20.11
N LYS A 126 -9.00 13.52 -19.75
CA LYS A 126 -7.72 12.88 -20.10
C LYS A 126 -7.46 11.63 -19.28
N ILE A 127 -8.03 11.53 -18.09
CA ILE A 127 -8.00 10.37 -17.22
C ILE A 127 -9.40 10.03 -16.74
N THR A 128 -9.61 8.75 -16.46
CA THR A 128 -10.82 8.25 -15.80
C THR A 128 -10.43 7.49 -14.54
N VAL A 129 -11.27 7.54 -13.52
CA VAL A 129 -11.15 6.70 -12.33
C VAL A 129 -12.06 5.49 -12.52
N CYS A 130 -11.59 4.32 -12.18
CA CYS A 130 -12.37 3.09 -12.29
C CYS A 130 -13.65 3.13 -11.42
N SER A 131 -14.60 2.26 -11.70
CA SER A 131 -15.83 2.13 -10.90
C SER A 131 -15.51 1.65 -9.46
N LYS A 132 -16.48 1.81 -8.56
CA LYS A 132 -16.38 1.31 -7.19
C LYS A 132 -16.21 -0.22 -7.18
N GLU A 133 -16.98 -0.90 -8.01
CA GLU A 133 -16.97 -2.36 -8.15
C GLU A 133 -15.61 -2.86 -8.65
N GLU A 134 -15.02 -2.17 -9.63
CA GLU A 134 -13.67 -2.49 -10.12
C GLU A 134 -12.61 -2.25 -9.06
N TYR A 135 -12.73 -1.17 -8.27
CA TYR A 135 -11.83 -0.93 -7.14
C TYR A 135 -11.94 -2.04 -6.09
N PHE A 136 -13.14 -2.48 -5.77
CA PHE A 136 -13.36 -3.60 -4.84
C PHE A 136 -12.64 -4.86 -5.32
N GLU A 137 -12.77 -5.21 -6.61
CA GLU A 137 -12.04 -6.35 -7.18
C GLU A 137 -10.53 -6.20 -7.09
N ARG A 138 -10.00 -5.00 -7.30
CA ARG A 138 -8.57 -4.72 -7.15
C ARG A 138 -8.10 -4.88 -5.70
N VAL A 139 -8.86 -4.36 -4.73
CA VAL A 139 -8.56 -4.53 -3.30
C VAL A 139 -8.60 -6.01 -2.91
N ILE A 140 -9.64 -6.74 -3.30
CA ILE A 140 -9.78 -8.15 -2.97
C ILE A 140 -8.65 -8.96 -3.61
N THR A 141 -8.36 -8.73 -4.90
CA THR A 141 -7.23 -9.37 -5.61
C THR A 141 -5.90 -9.10 -4.92
N PHE A 142 -5.68 -7.86 -4.46
CA PHE A 142 -4.48 -7.49 -3.70
C PHE A 142 -4.42 -8.26 -2.37
N LEU A 143 -5.49 -8.24 -1.59
CA LEU A 143 -5.54 -8.88 -0.26
C LEU A 143 -5.34 -10.41 -0.35
N GLU A 144 -5.89 -11.06 -1.36
CA GLU A 144 -5.70 -12.50 -1.58
C GLU A 144 -4.22 -12.89 -1.81
N GLN A 145 -3.37 -11.97 -2.25
CA GLN A 145 -1.93 -12.22 -2.47
C GLN A 145 -1.05 -11.81 -1.26
N ILE A 146 -1.61 -11.11 -0.27
CA ILE A 146 -0.88 -10.65 0.93
C ILE A 146 -1.10 -11.69 2.04
N PRO A 147 -0.04 -12.25 2.66
CA PRO A 147 -0.18 -13.23 3.72
C PRO A 147 -0.90 -12.66 4.96
N GLU A 148 -1.57 -13.52 5.71
CA GLU A 148 -2.33 -13.14 6.92
C GLU A 148 -1.48 -12.46 8.00
N THR A 149 -0.16 -12.66 7.96
CA THR A 149 0.80 -12.06 8.89
C THR A 149 1.05 -10.58 8.63
N VAL A 150 0.67 -10.05 7.47
CA VAL A 150 0.82 -8.63 7.13
C VAL A 150 -0.41 -7.87 7.61
N ALA A 151 -0.21 -6.85 8.42
CA ALA A 151 -1.32 -6.01 8.89
C ALA A 151 -1.86 -5.10 7.79
N VAL A 152 -3.19 -4.98 7.69
CA VAL A 152 -3.87 -4.06 6.77
C VAL A 152 -4.43 -2.90 7.58
N GLU A 153 -3.82 -1.72 7.46
CA GLU A 153 -4.16 -0.56 8.28
C GLU A 153 -5.34 0.25 7.74
N ARG A 154 -5.47 0.29 6.42
CA ARG A 154 -6.47 1.11 5.72
C ARG A 154 -6.79 0.51 4.37
N MET A 155 -8.02 0.73 3.87
CA MET A 155 -8.46 0.29 2.54
C MET A 155 -9.02 1.43 1.67
N PHE A 156 -9.30 2.59 2.27
CA PHE A 156 -9.88 3.76 1.58
C PHE A 156 -9.25 5.06 2.09
N SER A 157 -9.18 6.06 1.22
CA SER A 157 -8.70 7.39 1.59
C SER A 157 -9.68 8.13 2.50
N ARG A 158 -9.13 9.03 3.30
CA ARG A 158 -9.87 9.92 4.20
C ARG A 158 -9.42 11.35 3.95
N ILE A 159 -10.16 12.08 3.12
CA ILE A 159 -9.91 13.48 2.81
C ILE A 159 -11.22 14.24 2.97
N PRO A 160 -11.21 15.50 3.44
CA PRO A 160 -12.39 16.35 3.45
C PRO A 160 -12.94 16.58 2.03
N GLU A 161 -14.23 16.41 1.82
CA GLU A 161 -14.88 16.56 0.49
C GLU A 161 -14.62 17.91 -0.17
N LYS A 162 -14.53 18.97 0.62
CA LYS A 162 -14.23 20.34 0.15
C LYS A 162 -12.88 20.45 -0.58
N ASP A 163 -11.94 19.58 -0.27
CA ASP A 163 -10.57 19.65 -0.77
C ASP A 163 -10.34 18.79 -2.02
N ALA A 164 -11.34 18.00 -2.44
CA ALA A 164 -11.26 17.11 -3.59
C ALA A 164 -12.39 17.32 -4.60
N VAL A 165 -12.12 17.01 -5.88
CA VAL A 165 -13.12 16.90 -6.96
C VAL A 165 -13.61 15.46 -7.12
N PHE A 166 -12.80 14.50 -6.68
CA PHE A 166 -13.15 13.09 -6.61
C PHE A 166 -12.59 12.48 -5.32
N CYS A 167 -13.42 11.76 -4.59
CA CYS A 167 -13.02 10.93 -3.46
C CYS A 167 -14.09 9.86 -3.22
N ASN A 168 -13.67 8.60 -3.14
CA ASN A 168 -14.51 7.48 -2.68
C ASN A 168 -15.88 7.36 -3.37
N TRP A 169 -16.00 7.75 -4.64
CA TRP A 169 -17.28 7.73 -5.40
C TRP A 169 -18.43 8.45 -4.67
N GLY A 170 -18.14 9.49 -3.89
CA GLY A 170 -19.13 10.22 -3.09
C GLY A 170 -19.66 9.45 -1.86
N CYS A 171 -19.01 8.35 -1.48
CA CYS A 171 -19.39 7.53 -0.34
C CYS A 171 -18.42 7.73 0.83
N SER A 172 -18.90 7.53 2.05
CA SER A 172 -18.03 7.53 3.23
C SER A 172 -17.13 6.28 3.24
N TRP A 173 -15.88 6.45 3.67
CA TRP A 173 -14.89 5.38 3.70
C TRP A 173 -15.31 4.17 4.55
N TRP A 174 -16.06 4.39 5.64
CA TRP A 174 -16.52 3.32 6.53
C TRP A 174 -17.61 2.48 5.87
N ARG A 175 -18.54 3.11 5.12
CA ARG A 175 -19.56 2.40 4.36
C ARG A 175 -18.93 1.55 3.26
N LEU A 176 -17.98 2.10 2.51
CA LEU A 176 -17.26 1.34 1.48
C LEU A 176 -16.49 0.15 2.06
N ARG A 177 -15.89 0.33 3.25
CA ARG A 177 -15.22 -0.76 3.95
C ARG A 177 -16.22 -1.88 4.31
N ASP A 178 -17.36 -1.53 4.87
CA ASP A 178 -18.36 -2.50 5.29
C ASP A 178 -18.95 -3.25 4.09
N GLU A 179 -19.24 -2.56 2.98
CA GLU A 179 -19.68 -3.15 1.71
C GLU A 179 -18.60 -4.09 1.12
N LEU A 180 -17.33 -3.70 1.16
CA LEU A 180 -16.22 -4.54 0.70
C LEU A 180 -16.08 -5.82 1.53
N LEU A 181 -16.11 -5.70 2.85
CA LEU A 181 -15.97 -6.84 3.75
C LEU A 181 -17.16 -7.81 3.60
N GLN A 182 -18.37 -7.30 3.46
CA GLN A 182 -19.55 -8.11 3.18
C GLN A 182 -19.40 -8.89 1.86
N LYS A 183 -18.95 -8.20 0.78
CA LYS A 183 -18.69 -8.86 -0.51
C LYS A 183 -17.64 -9.96 -0.38
N MET A 184 -16.57 -9.72 0.36
CA MET A 184 -15.53 -10.74 0.58
C MET A 184 -16.10 -11.98 1.32
N GLU A 185 -16.92 -11.76 2.34
CA GLU A 185 -17.57 -12.82 3.10
C GLU A 185 -18.53 -13.64 2.22
N GLU A 186 -19.41 -12.98 1.47
CA GLU A 186 -20.38 -13.60 0.55
C GLU A 186 -19.70 -14.46 -0.54
N GLU A 187 -18.54 -14.01 -1.03
CA GLU A 187 -17.77 -14.71 -2.06
C GLU A 187 -16.75 -15.72 -1.49
N GLY A 188 -16.64 -15.83 -0.17
CA GLY A 188 -15.65 -16.69 0.50
C GLY A 188 -14.22 -16.32 0.15
N ARG A 189 -13.95 -15.01 -0.01
CA ARG A 189 -12.62 -14.43 -0.32
C ARG A 189 -12.03 -13.82 0.93
N TYR A 190 -10.73 -14.02 1.17
CA TYR A 190 -10.05 -13.55 2.37
C TYR A 190 -8.57 -13.26 2.10
N GLN A 191 -7.95 -12.51 3.00
CA GLN A 191 -6.53 -12.21 2.94
C GLN A 191 -5.70 -13.49 2.93
N GLY A 192 -4.76 -13.59 2.01
CA GLY A 192 -3.85 -14.74 1.90
C GLY A 192 -4.41 -15.93 1.11
N LYS A 193 -5.68 -15.93 0.69
CA LYS A 193 -6.31 -17.07 0.00
C LYS A 193 -5.53 -17.58 -1.21
N CYS A 194 -4.86 -16.69 -1.94
CA CYS A 194 -4.10 -17.00 -3.15
C CYS A 194 -2.59 -16.69 -2.98
N CYS A 195 -2.12 -16.56 -1.73
CA CYS A 195 -0.72 -16.27 -1.45
C CYS A 195 0.12 -17.55 -1.55
N ASP A 196 0.92 -17.66 -2.59
CA ASP A 196 1.74 -18.82 -2.93
C ASP A 196 3.25 -18.51 -3.02
N TYR A 197 3.70 -17.40 -2.46
CA TYR A 197 5.10 -16.99 -2.51
C TYR A 197 5.95 -17.71 -1.47
N LEU A 198 7.26 -17.92 -1.80
CA LEU A 198 8.17 -18.74 -1.01
C LEU A 198 8.47 -18.21 0.40
N ASN A 199 8.35 -16.94 0.66
CA ASN A 199 8.43 -16.36 1.99
C ASN A 199 7.07 -16.31 2.71
N GLY A 200 6.01 -16.82 2.08
CA GLY A 200 4.68 -17.00 2.63
C GLY A 200 4.37 -18.46 3.01
N ALA A 201 3.09 -18.78 3.16
CA ALA A 201 2.61 -20.10 3.59
C ALA A 201 3.00 -21.25 2.66
N ALA A 202 3.27 -21.00 1.39
CA ALA A 202 3.66 -22.03 0.41
C ALA A 202 4.93 -22.80 0.82
N LEU A 203 5.90 -22.15 1.47
CA LEU A 203 7.10 -22.84 1.99
C LEU A 203 6.79 -23.78 3.16
N CYS A 204 5.76 -23.50 3.93
CA CYS A 204 5.35 -24.37 5.03
C CYS A 204 4.70 -25.67 4.54
N LEU A 205 4.01 -25.61 3.39
CA LEU A 205 3.38 -26.77 2.77
C LEU A 205 4.39 -27.74 2.14
N LEU A 206 5.50 -27.21 1.58
CA LEU A 206 6.58 -28.02 0.97
C LEU A 206 7.43 -28.76 1.99
N LYS A 207 7.37 -28.43 3.29
CA LYS A 207 8.13 -29.10 4.36
C LYS A 207 7.36 -30.23 5.03
N SER A 208 6.12 -30.47 4.64
CA SER A 208 5.25 -31.51 5.21
C SER A 208 5.11 -32.76 4.31
N GLU A 209 5.88 -32.85 3.23
CA GLU A 209 6.12 -34.03 2.42
C GLU A 209 7.55 -34.60 2.68
#